data_712e1e0f2a8c627195257ac8542f4ed8
#
_entry.id   712e1e0f2a8c627195257ac8542f4ed8
#
_cell.length_a   1.000
_cell.length_b   1.000
_cell.length_c   1.000
_cell.angle_alpha   90.00
_cell.angle_beta   90.00
_cell.angle_gamma   90.00
#
_symmetry.space_group_name_H-M   'P 1'
#
loop_
_entity.id
_entity.type
_entity.pdbx_description
1 polymer ?
#
loop_
_entity_poly.entity_id
_entity_poly.type
_entity_poly.pdbx_seq_one_letter_code
_entity_poly.pdbx_strand_id
1 'polypeptide(L)'
;MSDYQVIKLSNGENLICDVISDSDTTLNVKSPLKMETLSKFTKSGVVESLSLVRWMQPYCDDEQFALSKNNVILNSPVSIGLGKYYEFILKKMDRLEIPQPTEDELKAIEEEEKQDQKDQMLEYIKDDVTIH
;
A
#
# COMPACT_ATOMS: atom_id res chain seq x y z
N MET A 1 -5.89 22.65 7.91
CA MET A 1 -4.76 21.82 8.32
C MET A 1 -5.17 20.38 8.41
N SER A 2 -4.37 19.50 7.83
CA SER A 2 -4.62 18.06 7.88
C SER A 2 -4.25 17.54 9.27
N ASP A 3 -5.11 16.68 9.83
CA ASP A 3 -4.84 16.05 11.12
C ASP A 3 -4.34 14.62 10.86
N TYR A 4 -3.10 14.50 10.47
CA TYR A 4 -2.46 13.21 10.21
C TYR A 4 -2.11 12.52 11.52
N GLN A 5 -2.55 11.28 11.65
CA GLN A 5 -2.30 10.49 12.85
C GLN A 5 -1.85 9.07 12.49
N VAL A 6 -1.02 8.53 13.38
CA VAL A 6 -0.68 7.11 13.41
C VAL A 6 -1.67 6.42 14.32
N ILE A 7 -2.24 5.31 13.85
CA ILE A 7 -3.23 4.54 14.61
C ILE A 7 -2.73 3.11 14.71
N LYS A 8 -2.68 2.59 15.93
CA LYS A 8 -2.39 1.17 16.17
C LYS A 8 -3.69 0.46 16.44
N LEU A 9 -3.99 -0.55 15.64
CA LEU A 9 -5.20 -1.36 15.78
C LEU A 9 -4.95 -2.58 16.66
N SER A 10 -6.03 -3.12 17.21
CA SER A 10 -5.96 -4.29 18.10
C SER A 10 -5.44 -5.56 17.44
N ASN A 11 -5.49 -5.65 16.10
CA ASN A 11 -4.91 -6.75 15.35
C ASN A 11 -3.40 -6.62 15.11
N GLY A 12 -2.77 -5.54 15.62
CA GLY A 12 -1.35 -5.28 15.44
C GLY A 12 -1.00 -4.42 14.23
N GLU A 13 -1.95 -4.11 13.38
CA GLU A 13 -1.70 -3.25 12.23
C GLU A 13 -1.49 -1.80 12.65
N ASN A 14 -0.59 -1.12 11.95
CA ASN A 14 -0.32 0.29 12.16
C ASN A 14 -0.73 1.05 10.90
N LEU A 15 -1.57 2.06 11.08
CA LEU A 15 -2.07 2.88 9.99
C LEU A 15 -1.59 4.31 10.13
N ILE A 16 -1.39 4.97 9.00
CA ILE A 16 -1.27 6.43 8.94
C ILE A 16 -2.46 6.94 8.12
N CYS A 17 -3.11 7.99 8.60
CA CYS A 17 -4.32 8.49 7.97
C CYS A 17 -4.55 9.95 8.31
N ASP A 18 -5.49 10.55 7.61
CA ASP A 18 -6.01 11.88 7.92
C ASP A 18 -7.30 11.70 8.73
N VAL A 19 -7.31 12.20 9.96
CA VAL A 19 -8.48 12.08 10.83
C VAL A 19 -9.47 13.20 10.49
N ILE A 20 -10.66 12.81 10.08
CA ILE A 20 -11.73 13.74 9.70
C ILE A 20 -12.54 14.15 10.91
N SER A 21 -12.93 13.18 11.74
CA SER A 21 -13.71 13.42 12.94
C SER A 21 -13.41 12.36 13.99
N ASP A 22 -13.58 12.73 15.24
CA ASP A 22 -13.31 11.90 16.40
C ASP A 22 -14.50 12.00 17.33
N SER A 23 -15.22 10.90 17.52
CA SER A 23 -16.32 10.79 18.47
C SER A 23 -15.95 9.82 19.60
N ASP A 24 -16.83 9.69 20.58
CA ASP A 24 -16.57 8.79 21.72
C ASP A 24 -16.46 7.32 21.32
N THR A 25 -17.10 6.92 20.22
CA THR A 25 -17.17 5.52 19.81
C THR A 25 -16.51 5.24 18.48
N THR A 26 -16.29 6.26 17.64
CA THR A 26 -15.87 6.10 16.26
C THR A 26 -14.83 7.14 15.88
N LEU A 27 -13.83 6.69 15.15
CA LEU A 27 -12.81 7.53 14.54
C LEU A 27 -12.98 7.47 13.03
N ASN A 28 -13.34 8.60 12.41
CA ASN A 28 -13.49 8.68 10.96
C ASN A 28 -12.17 9.13 10.34
N VAL A 29 -11.65 8.33 9.45
CA VAL A 29 -10.34 8.54 8.84
C VAL A 29 -10.45 8.56 7.32
N LYS A 30 -9.54 9.30 6.69
CA LYS A 30 -9.43 9.40 5.24
C LYS A 30 -8.07 8.90 4.78
N SER A 31 -8.08 8.20 3.66
CA SER A 31 -6.88 7.72 2.98
C SER A 31 -5.92 6.95 3.90
N PRO A 32 -6.41 5.93 4.63
CA PRO A 32 -5.53 5.17 5.51
C PRO A 32 -4.56 4.33 4.71
N LEU A 33 -3.29 4.39 5.10
CA LEU A 33 -2.23 3.53 4.56
C LEU A 33 -1.68 2.68 5.69
N LYS A 34 -1.41 1.42 5.39
CA LYS A 34 -0.79 0.51 6.33
C LYS A 34 0.72 0.73 6.33
N MET A 35 1.30 0.86 7.51
CA MET A 35 2.74 0.98 7.67
C MET A 35 3.35 -0.40 7.84
N GLU A 36 4.32 -0.72 6.99
CA GLU A 36 5.08 -1.96 7.06
C GLU A 36 6.56 -1.64 7.16
N THR A 37 7.25 -2.32 8.06
CA THR A 37 8.70 -2.19 8.20
C THR A 37 9.36 -3.36 7.51
N LEU A 38 10.27 -3.05 6.58
CA LEU A 38 11.06 -4.04 5.86
C LEU A 38 12.50 -4.00 6.38
N SER A 39 13.00 -5.14 6.81
CA SER A 39 14.39 -5.28 7.24
C SER A 39 15.20 -5.93 6.14
N LYS A 40 16.31 -5.29 5.76
CA LYS A 40 17.24 -5.83 4.77
C LYS A 40 18.59 -6.07 5.43
N PHE A 41 19.16 -7.26 5.20
CA PHE A 41 20.51 -7.56 5.64
C PHE A 41 21.48 -7.07 4.57
N THR A 42 22.36 -6.14 4.95
CA THR A 42 23.42 -5.63 4.08
C THR A 42 24.77 -5.99 4.68
N LYS A 43 25.84 -5.79 3.89
CA LYS A 43 27.20 -6.03 4.36
C LYS A 43 27.58 -5.15 5.56
N SER A 44 26.91 -4.02 5.72
CA SER A 44 27.16 -3.07 6.82
C SER A 44 26.20 -3.24 7.99
N GLY A 45 25.30 -4.21 7.96
CA GLY A 45 24.35 -4.51 9.04
C GLY A 45 22.92 -4.60 8.56
N VAL A 46 21.97 -4.45 9.49
CA VAL A 46 20.53 -4.50 9.20
C VAL A 46 20.03 -3.09 8.91
N VAL A 47 19.40 -2.90 7.77
CA VAL A 47 18.74 -1.64 7.39
C VAL A 47 17.24 -1.86 7.44
N GLU A 48 16.55 -1.03 8.24
CA GLU A 48 15.10 -1.03 8.29
C GLU A 48 14.56 0.09 7.42
N SER A 49 13.56 -0.23 6.58
CA SER A 49 12.88 0.76 5.76
C SER A 49 11.38 0.70 6.01
N LEU A 50 10.75 1.87 6.02
CA LEU A 50 9.32 2.00 6.18
C LEU A 50 8.64 2.03 4.81
N SER A 51 7.64 1.19 4.64
CA SER A 51 6.80 1.16 3.44
C SER A 51 5.37 1.51 3.83
N LEU A 52 4.71 2.33 2.99
CA LEU A 52 3.31 2.65 3.13
C LEU A 52 2.54 1.96 2.01
N VAL A 53 1.60 1.10 2.37
CA VAL A 53 0.79 0.34 1.41
C VAL A 53 -0.69 0.61 1.65
N ARG A 54 -1.50 0.40 0.62
CA ARG A 54 -2.93 0.58 0.74
C ARG A 54 -3.51 -0.43 1.72
N TRP A 55 -4.37 0.05 2.63
CA TRP A 55 -4.94 -0.81 3.67
C TRP A 55 -6.09 -1.66 3.16
N MET A 56 -7.11 -1.02 2.56
CA MET A 56 -8.30 -1.72 2.07
C MET A 56 -8.36 -1.85 0.55
N GLN A 57 -7.67 -0.98 -0.18
CA GLN A 57 -7.63 -1.07 -1.63
C GLN A 57 -6.70 -2.21 -2.06
N PRO A 58 -6.96 -2.91 -3.14
CA PRO A 58 -8.01 -2.64 -4.14
C PRO A 58 -9.37 -3.26 -3.83
N TYR A 59 -9.63 -3.68 -2.59
CA TYR A 59 -10.85 -4.39 -2.23
C TYR A 59 -12.09 -3.49 -2.17
N CYS A 60 -11.90 -2.19 -1.98
CA CYS A 60 -12.98 -1.22 -2.04
C CYS A 60 -12.47 0.11 -2.59
N ASP A 61 -13.40 0.90 -3.13
CA ASP A 61 -13.10 2.21 -3.71
C ASP A 61 -13.24 3.35 -2.71
N ASP A 62 -13.68 3.06 -1.49
CA ASP A 62 -13.86 4.08 -0.46
C ASP A 62 -12.53 4.63 0.01
N GLU A 63 -12.47 5.94 0.21
CA GLU A 63 -11.32 6.63 0.76
C GLU A 63 -11.49 6.97 2.24
N GLN A 64 -12.72 6.91 2.74
CA GLN A 64 -13.05 7.24 4.12
C GLN A 64 -13.59 6.01 4.83
N PHE A 65 -13.16 5.83 6.06
CA PHE A 65 -13.53 4.67 6.87
C PHE A 65 -13.85 5.10 8.29
N ALA A 66 -14.86 4.45 8.86
CA ALA A 66 -15.23 4.64 10.27
C ALA A 66 -14.61 3.49 11.08
N LEU A 67 -13.64 3.83 11.93
CA LEU A 67 -12.99 2.85 12.80
C LEU A 67 -13.67 2.85 14.16
N SER A 68 -14.01 1.66 14.66
CA SER A 68 -14.50 1.54 16.03
C SER A 68 -13.36 1.80 17.01
N LYS A 69 -13.56 2.67 17.98
CA LYS A 69 -12.55 2.95 19.00
C LYS A 69 -12.22 1.74 19.87
N ASN A 70 -13.10 0.74 19.92
CA ASN A 70 -12.81 -0.52 20.59
C ASN A 70 -11.62 -1.27 19.95
N ASN A 71 -11.36 -1.03 18.67
CA ASN A 71 -10.27 -1.66 17.93
C ASN A 71 -9.04 -0.77 17.81
N VAL A 72 -9.07 0.44 18.37
CA VAL A 72 -7.93 1.36 18.36
C VAL A 72 -7.22 1.28 19.71
N ILE A 73 -5.97 0.81 19.70
CA ILE A 73 -5.16 0.76 20.92
C ILE A 73 -4.56 2.12 21.21
N LEU A 74 -4.06 2.80 20.17
CA LEU A 74 -3.33 4.05 20.30
C LEU A 74 -3.53 4.87 19.03
N ASN A 75 -3.69 6.18 19.20
CA ASN A 75 -3.59 7.13 18.10
C ASN A 75 -2.73 8.30 18.55
N SER A 76 -1.91 8.80 17.67
CA SER A 76 -0.95 9.87 17.97
C SER A 76 -0.70 10.71 16.73
N PRO A 77 -0.48 12.03 16.90
CA PRO A 77 -0.05 12.86 15.77
C PRO A 77 1.24 12.34 15.17
N VAL A 78 1.37 12.47 13.84
CA VAL A 78 2.58 12.02 13.14
C VAL A 78 3.68 13.06 13.29
N SER A 79 4.93 12.61 13.14
CA SER A 79 6.06 13.51 13.01
C SER A 79 5.98 14.30 11.69
N ILE A 80 6.65 15.43 11.61
CA ILE A 80 6.66 16.27 10.40
C ILE A 80 7.23 15.49 9.21
N GLY A 81 8.29 14.74 9.42
CA GLY A 81 8.91 13.94 8.37
C GLY A 81 8.00 12.82 7.84
N LEU A 82 7.33 12.11 8.74
CA LEU A 82 6.39 11.06 8.36
C LEU A 82 5.18 11.65 7.64
N GLY A 83 4.67 12.78 8.10
CA GLY A 83 3.56 13.46 7.43
C GLY A 83 3.89 13.86 6.00
N LYS A 84 5.09 14.38 5.75
CA LYS A 84 5.55 14.74 4.40
C LYS A 84 5.71 13.49 3.51
N TYR A 85 6.22 12.42 4.07
CA TYR A 85 6.34 11.15 3.34
C TYR A 85 4.97 10.59 2.97
N TYR A 86 4.01 10.64 3.89
CA TYR A 86 2.63 10.24 3.66
C TYR A 86 2.00 11.04 2.51
N GLU A 87 2.13 12.37 2.52
CA GLU A 87 1.64 13.23 1.44
C GLU A 87 2.28 12.89 0.10
N PHE A 88 3.58 12.63 0.10
CA PHE A 88 4.31 12.25 -1.11
C PHE A 88 3.77 10.94 -1.70
N ILE A 89 3.55 9.93 -0.85
CA ILE A 89 3.03 8.64 -1.28
C ILE A 89 1.60 8.77 -1.80
N LEU A 90 0.75 9.55 -1.13
CA LEU A 90 -0.63 9.80 -1.60
C LEU A 90 -0.64 10.44 -2.99
N LYS A 91 0.19 11.44 -3.21
CA LYS A 91 0.30 12.09 -4.52
C LYS A 91 0.79 11.13 -5.59
N LYS A 92 1.72 10.25 -5.24
CA LYS A 92 2.24 9.24 -6.15
C LYS A 92 1.16 8.22 -6.52
N MET A 93 0.33 7.82 -5.55
CA MET A 93 -0.80 6.92 -5.78
C MET A 93 -1.86 7.55 -6.68
N ASP A 94 -2.18 8.83 -6.46
CA ASP A 94 -3.13 9.57 -7.30
C ASP A 94 -2.65 9.64 -8.75
N ARG A 95 -1.35 9.81 -8.96
CA ARG A 95 -0.77 9.81 -10.31
C ARG A 95 -0.80 8.44 -10.97
N LEU A 96 -0.82 7.37 -10.18
CA LEU A 96 -0.92 6.00 -10.67
C LEU A 96 -2.38 5.59 -10.90
N GLU A 97 -3.35 6.36 -10.41
CA GLU A 97 -4.74 6.23 -10.80
C GLU A 97 -4.92 6.79 -12.20
N ILE A 98 -4.41 6.03 -13.15
CA ILE A 98 -4.58 6.30 -14.56
C ILE A 98 -6.06 6.14 -14.88
N PRO A 99 -6.68 7.05 -15.69
CA PRO A 99 -8.02 6.80 -16.20
C PRO A 99 -8.07 5.42 -16.81
N GLN A 100 -9.15 4.69 -16.57
CA GLN A 100 -9.28 3.29 -17.01
C GLN A 100 -8.79 3.15 -18.46
N PRO A 101 -7.88 2.19 -18.72
CA PRO A 101 -7.35 2.02 -20.06
C PRO A 101 -8.47 1.71 -21.05
N THR A 102 -8.34 2.24 -22.27
CA THR A 102 -9.27 1.92 -23.35
C THR A 102 -9.19 0.42 -23.67
N GLU A 103 -10.22 -0.10 -24.35
CA GLU A 103 -10.23 -1.53 -24.74
C GLU A 103 -8.97 -1.92 -25.51
N ASP A 104 -8.46 -1.02 -26.36
CA ASP A 104 -7.24 -1.27 -27.12
C ASP A 104 -6.01 -1.35 -26.23
N GLU A 105 -5.93 -0.52 -25.19
CA GLU A 105 -4.84 -0.55 -24.20
C GLU A 105 -4.90 -1.82 -23.36
N LEU A 106 -6.10 -2.26 -22.96
CA LEU A 106 -6.29 -3.52 -22.23
C LEU A 106 -5.86 -4.72 -23.06
N LYS A 107 -6.17 -4.74 -24.35
CA LYS A 107 -5.75 -5.81 -25.26
C LYS A 107 -4.22 -5.86 -25.41
N ALA A 108 -3.58 -4.68 -25.50
CA ALA A 108 -2.12 -4.60 -25.56
C ALA A 108 -1.46 -5.15 -24.30
N ILE A 109 -2.02 -4.83 -23.11
CA ILE A 109 -1.52 -5.34 -21.84
C ILE A 109 -1.70 -6.86 -21.75
N GLU A 110 -2.86 -7.39 -22.15
CA GLU A 110 -3.12 -8.83 -22.18
C GLU A 110 -2.16 -9.58 -23.11
N GLU A 111 -1.86 -9.01 -24.27
CA GLU A 111 -0.92 -9.59 -25.22
C GLU A 111 0.51 -9.62 -24.67
N GLU A 112 0.95 -8.55 -24.01
CA GLU A 112 2.26 -8.51 -23.35
C GLU A 112 2.37 -9.55 -22.24
N GLU A 113 1.36 -9.67 -21.40
CA GLU A 113 1.32 -10.68 -20.33
C GLU A 113 1.38 -12.10 -20.88
N LYS A 114 0.64 -12.38 -21.96
CA LYS A 114 0.67 -13.67 -22.61
C LYS A 114 2.04 -13.98 -23.21
N GLN A 115 2.70 -12.99 -23.80
CA GLN A 115 4.04 -13.14 -24.36
C GLN A 115 5.06 -13.43 -23.27
N ASP A 116 5.04 -12.71 -22.17
CA ASP A 116 5.92 -12.94 -21.03
C ASP A 116 5.74 -14.33 -20.44
N GLN A 117 4.50 -14.80 -20.31
CA GLN A 117 4.21 -16.16 -19.83
C GLN A 117 4.76 -17.23 -20.78
N LYS A 118 4.65 -17.01 -22.07
CA LYS A 118 5.21 -17.94 -23.07
C LYS A 118 6.73 -17.98 -23.00
N ASP A 119 7.38 -16.84 -22.88
CA ASP A 119 8.83 -16.76 -22.77
C ASP A 119 9.33 -17.46 -21.50
N GLN A 120 8.65 -17.28 -20.38
CA GLN A 120 8.96 -17.98 -19.12
C GLN A 120 8.78 -19.48 -19.24
N MET A 121 7.73 -19.95 -19.89
CA MET A 121 7.52 -21.37 -20.13
C MET A 121 8.59 -21.98 -21.03
N LEU A 122 9.00 -21.28 -22.06
CA LEU A 122 10.07 -21.73 -22.96
C LEU A 122 11.41 -21.86 -22.24
N GLU A 123 11.75 -20.90 -21.37
CA GLU A 123 12.96 -20.98 -20.53
C GLU A 123 12.90 -22.19 -19.58
N TYR A 124 11.76 -22.42 -18.97
CA TYR A 124 11.56 -23.57 -18.07
C TYR A 124 11.72 -24.90 -18.79
N ILE A 125 11.21 -25.03 -20.01
CA ILE A 125 11.34 -26.23 -20.85
C ILE A 125 12.79 -26.45 -21.26
N LYS A 126 13.53 -25.36 -21.59
CA LYS A 126 14.95 -25.44 -21.94
C LYS A 126 15.79 -25.94 -20.75
N ASP A 127 15.52 -25.46 -19.56
CA ASP A 127 16.22 -25.93 -18.36
C ASP A 127 15.96 -27.40 -18.08
N ASP A 128 14.74 -27.90 -18.29
CA ASP A 128 14.40 -29.32 -18.17
C ASP A 128 15.14 -30.17 -19.18
N VAL A 129 15.34 -29.68 -20.40
CA VAL A 129 16.04 -30.40 -21.48
C VAL A 129 17.55 -30.44 -21.21
N THR A 130 18.12 -29.42 -20.56
CA THR A 130 19.56 -29.35 -20.25
C THR A 130 19.99 -30.20 -19.05
N ILE A 131 19.09 -30.67 -18.25
CA ILE A 131 19.38 -31.56 -17.10
C ILE A 131 19.60 -33.01 -17.53
N HIS A 132 19.31 -33.37 -18.74
CA HIS A 132 19.53 -34.69 -19.33
C HIS A 132 20.86 -34.75 -20.05
#